data_e5fd83a9ff8e3e1410a82d8afdea7e8e
#
_entry.id   e5fd83a9ff8e3e1410a82d8afdea7e8e
#
_cell.length_a   1.000
_cell.length_b   1.000
_cell.length_c   1.000
_cell.angle_alpha   90.00
_cell.angle_beta   90.00
_cell.angle_gamma   90.00
#
_symmetry.space_group_name_H-M   'P 1'
#
loop_
_entity.id
_entity.type
_entity.pdbx_description
1 polymer ?
#
loop_
_entity_poly.entity_id
_entity_poly.type
_entity_poly.pdbx_seq_one_letter_code
_entity_poly.pdbx_strand_id
1 'polypeptide(L)'
;MTTIPTGRFVWFEYAAADLAKAQGFFGELFNWGSQAVPMANGAYTMISSGGTMIGGYLPPTPGAPPHWLSHLQVEDAEASAKQVVTLGGAVIKPVFETSIGKTGIVADPLGGVFALWQPVSRAPGGDYLHTYGTFCWNELPSADPLASAAFYGAIGGFELDSMEMAHGTYHTLKKAGLPQAGIMKSPMPNMPQSWLPYVLVQSCEQSLAKAQKLGAKMVLPPTTVPRVGTFSVFADPAGGVLGILESSNMPT
;
A
#
# COMPACT_ATOMS: atom_id res chain seq x y z
N MET A 1 -5.45 23.19 16.99
CA MET A 1 -5.94 22.13 16.09
C MET A 1 -4.74 21.32 15.67
N THR A 2 -4.70 20.02 16.02
CA THR A 2 -3.62 19.13 15.59
C THR A 2 -3.80 18.90 14.11
N THR A 3 -2.86 19.37 13.29
CA THR A 3 -2.86 19.12 11.84
C THR A 3 -2.78 17.62 11.58
N ILE A 4 -3.67 17.12 10.75
CA ILE A 4 -3.64 15.72 10.29
C ILE A 4 -2.45 15.58 9.35
N PRO A 5 -1.47 14.69 9.63
CA PRO A 5 -0.31 14.54 8.76
C PRO A 5 -0.75 14.10 7.36
N THR A 6 -0.35 14.83 6.33
CA THR A 6 -0.54 14.47 4.90
C THR A 6 0.72 13.87 4.30
N GLY A 7 0.62 13.29 3.10
CA GLY A 7 1.76 12.66 2.45
C GLY A 7 2.17 11.35 3.10
N ARG A 8 1.20 10.47 3.38
CA ARG A 8 1.39 9.13 3.95
C ARG A 8 0.43 8.17 3.30
N PHE A 9 0.85 6.93 3.08
CA PHE A 9 -0.07 5.84 2.76
C PHE A 9 -0.64 5.30 4.08
N VAL A 10 -1.94 5.39 4.26
CA VAL A 10 -2.57 5.18 5.58
C VAL A 10 -3.59 4.06 5.62
N TRP A 11 -4.02 3.56 4.46
CA TRP A 11 -5.03 2.53 4.34
C TRP A 11 -4.75 1.66 3.13
N PHE A 12 -5.05 0.37 3.24
CA PHE A 12 -4.78 -0.60 2.18
C PHE A 12 -5.99 -1.48 1.96
N GLU A 13 -6.55 -1.45 0.76
CA GLU A 13 -7.73 -2.23 0.42
C GLU A 13 -7.37 -3.38 -0.53
N TYR A 14 -7.84 -4.56 -0.20
CA TYR A 14 -7.65 -5.75 -1.03
C TYR A 14 -8.91 -6.05 -1.83
N ALA A 15 -8.81 -6.01 -3.15
CA ALA A 15 -9.89 -6.30 -4.07
C ALA A 15 -9.73 -7.71 -4.67
N ALA A 16 -10.72 -8.57 -4.48
CA ALA A 16 -10.74 -9.94 -5.03
C ALA A 16 -12.17 -10.48 -5.17
N ALA A 17 -12.33 -11.49 -6.03
CA ALA A 17 -13.62 -12.15 -6.24
C ALA A 17 -14.04 -13.02 -5.04
N ASP A 18 -13.09 -13.71 -4.42
CA ASP A 18 -13.32 -14.57 -3.25
C ASP A 18 -12.72 -13.95 -1.99
N LEU A 19 -13.48 -13.04 -1.40
CA LEU A 19 -13.06 -12.36 -0.17
C LEU A 19 -12.99 -13.31 1.03
N ALA A 20 -13.84 -14.33 1.10
CA ALA A 20 -13.81 -15.28 2.21
C ALA A 20 -12.49 -16.07 2.21
N LYS A 21 -12.02 -16.47 1.04
CA LYS A 21 -10.73 -17.14 0.88
C LYS A 21 -9.57 -16.20 1.26
N ALA A 22 -9.61 -14.94 0.84
CA ALA A 22 -8.59 -13.94 1.20
C ALA A 22 -8.57 -13.68 2.72
N GLN A 23 -9.73 -13.53 3.35
CA GLN A 23 -9.86 -13.35 4.80
C GLN A 23 -9.28 -14.55 5.57
N GLY A 24 -9.60 -15.78 5.14
CA GLY A 24 -9.03 -16.99 5.74
C GLY A 24 -7.51 -17.05 5.61
N PHE A 25 -6.99 -16.77 4.42
CA PHE A 25 -5.55 -16.77 4.15
C PHE A 25 -4.80 -15.74 5.00
N PHE A 26 -5.19 -14.46 4.94
CA PHE A 26 -4.51 -13.40 5.68
C PHE A 26 -4.77 -13.49 7.20
N GLY A 27 -5.95 -13.95 7.60
CA GLY A 27 -6.27 -14.24 9.00
C GLY A 27 -5.33 -15.29 9.59
N GLU A 28 -5.11 -16.39 8.88
CA GLU A 28 -4.19 -17.42 9.34
C GLU A 28 -2.73 -16.96 9.24
N LEU A 29 -2.33 -16.30 8.14
CA LEU A 29 -0.94 -15.88 7.93
C LEU A 29 -0.48 -14.84 8.97
N PHE A 30 -1.24 -13.76 9.15
CA PHE A 30 -0.86 -12.58 9.93
C PHE A 30 -1.65 -12.40 11.23
N ASN A 31 -2.58 -13.30 11.53
CA ASN A 31 -3.55 -13.15 12.62
C ASN A 31 -4.43 -11.89 12.46
N TRP A 32 -4.80 -11.56 11.21
CA TRP A 32 -5.69 -10.44 10.93
C TRP A 32 -7.14 -10.78 11.25
N GLY A 33 -7.81 -9.85 11.95
CA GLY A 33 -9.25 -9.90 12.13
C GLY A 33 -9.99 -9.29 10.94
N SER A 34 -11.23 -9.73 10.73
CA SER A 34 -12.16 -9.18 9.74
C SER A 34 -13.43 -8.73 10.43
N GLN A 35 -13.83 -7.46 10.25
CA GLN A 35 -15.03 -6.90 10.85
C GLN A 35 -15.91 -6.27 9.77
N ALA A 36 -17.12 -6.79 9.59
CA ALA A 36 -18.10 -6.19 8.71
C ALA A 36 -18.73 -4.94 9.37
N VAL A 37 -18.71 -3.83 8.63
CA VAL A 37 -19.33 -2.57 9.04
C VAL A 37 -20.49 -2.28 8.09
N PRO A 38 -21.72 -2.08 8.59
CA PRO A 38 -22.86 -1.73 7.75
C PRO A 38 -22.60 -0.42 6.99
N MET A 39 -22.93 -0.41 5.70
CA MET A 39 -22.87 0.75 4.83
C MET A 39 -24.24 0.94 4.17
N ALA A 40 -24.51 2.12 3.61
CA ALA A 40 -25.79 2.41 2.96
C ALA A 40 -26.16 1.41 1.85
N ASN A 41 -25.17 0.83 1.16
CA ASN A 41 -25.35 -0.10 0.03
C ASN A 41 -24.69 -1.46 0.30
N GLY A 42 -24.81 -2.00 1.53
CA GLY A 42 -24.25 -3.31 1.87
C GLY A 42 -23.34 -3.28 3.10
N ALA A 43 -22.26 -4.03 3.09
CA ALA A 43 -21.31 -4.06 4.18
C ALA A 43 -19.88 -3.88 3.63
N TYR A 44 -19.08 -3.13 4.37
CA TYR A 44 -17.65 -3.01 4.14
C TYR A 44 -16.90 -3.83 5.18
N THR A 45 -15.99 -4.69 4.75
CA THR A 45 -15.23 -5.51 5.69
C THR A 45 -13.87 -4.89 5.95
N MET A 46 -13.65 -4.47 7.19
CA MET A 46 -12.38 -3.90 7.65
C MET A 46 -11.39 -5.01 8.03
N ILE A 47 -10.11 -4.74 7.84
CA ILE A 47 -8.98 -5.57 8.29
C ILE A 47 -8.41 -4.96 9.57
N SER A 48 -8.23 -5.79 10.60
CA SER A 48 -7.55 -5.38 11.83
C SER A 48 -6.33 -6.23 12.15
N SER A 49 -5.32 -5.63 12.76
CA SER A 49 -4.16 -6.29 13.33
C SER A 49 -3.99 -5.83 14.78
N GLY A 50 -4.00 -6.76 15.74
CA GLY A 50 -3.90 -6.42 17.16
C GLY A 50 -4.97 -5.43 17.65
N GLY A 51 -6.16 -5.41 17.03
CA GLY A 51 -7.26 -4.48 17.35
C GLY A 51 -7.18 -3.13 16.63
N THR A 52 -6.10 -2.83 15.89
CA THR A 52 -5.98 -1.62 15.08
C THR A 52 -6.49 -1.88 13.67
N MET A 53 -7.33 -1.00 13.15
CA MET A 53 -7.80 -1.07 11.76
C MET A 53 -6.70 -0.61 10.82
N ILE A 54 -6.35 -1.45 9.83
CA ILE A 54 -5.22 -1.22 8.93
C ILE A 54 -5.61 -1.22 7.45
N GLY A 55 -6.82 -1.64 7.10
CA GLY A 55 -7.27 -1.75 5.72
C GLY A 55 -8.68 -2.31 5.59
N GLY A 56 -9.02 -2.76 4.40
CA GLY A 56 -10.31 -3.35 4.12
C GLY A 56 -10.32 -4.29 2.92
N TYR A 57 -11.45 -4.96 2.73
CA TYR A 57 -11.70 -5.82 1.60
C TYR A 57 -12.74 -5.20 0.68
N LEU A 58 -12.45 -5.18 -0.61
CA LEU A 58 -13.33 -4.67 -1.66
C LEU A 58 -13.81 -5.81 -2.56
N PRO A 59 -15.01 -5.68 -3.13
CA PRO A 59 -15.42 -6.55 -4.22
C PRO A 59 -14.44 -6.42 -5.40
N PRO A 60 -14.41 -7.40 -6.33
CA PRO A 60 -13.49 -7.39 -7.44
C PRO A 60 -13.73 -6.16 -8.34
N THR A 61 -12.66 -5.54 -8.78
CA THR A 61 -12.71 -4.50 -9.81
C THR A 61 -12.93 -5.17 -11.17
N PRO A 62 -13.98 -4.83 -11.93
CA PRO A 62 -14.23 -5.40 -13.23
C PRO A 62 -13.01 -5.29 -14.16
N GLY A 63 -12.59 -6.44 -14.72
CA GLY A 63 -11.46 -6.50 -15.64
C GLY A 63 -10.06 -6.42 -14.99
N ALA A 64 -9.96 -6.23 -13.68
CA ALA A 64 -8.69 -6.23 -12.96
C ALA A 64 -8.44 -7.56 -12.23
N PRO A 65 -7.19 -8.04 -12.15
CA PRO A 65 -6.83 -9.14 -11.28
C PRO A 65 -6.96 -8.74 -9.81
N PRO A 66 -6.91 -9.69 -8.86
CA PRO A 66 -6.80 -9.37 -7.44
C PRO A 66 -5.61 -8.44 -7.16
N HIS A 67 -5.85 -7.38 -6.39
CA HIS A 67 -4.84 -6.35 -6.14
C HIS A 67 -5.05 -5.62 -4.82
N TRP A 68 -3.99 -4.97 -4.35
CA TRP A 68 -4.03 -4.01 -3.27
C TRP A 68 -4.18 -2.59 -3.82
N LEU A 69 -5.03 -1.79 -3.19
CA LEU A 69 -5.19 -0.37 -3.44
C LEU A 69 -4.67 0.41 -2.24
N SER A 70 -3.60 1.16 -2.44
CA SER A 70 -2.98 1.98 -1.40
C SER A 70 -3.59 3.37 -1.37
N HIS A 71 -3.95 3.88 -0.19
CA HIS A 71 -4.57 5.19 0.00
C HIS A 71 -3.55 6.22 0.49
N LEU A 72 -3.28 7.21 -0.34
CA LEU A 72 -2.44 8.36 -0.02
C LEU A 72 -3.28 9.45 0.67
N GLN A 73 -2.92 9.78 1.91
CA GLN A 73 -3.57 10.86 2.64
C GLN A 73 -3.15 12.21 2.12
N VAL A 74 -4.14 13.02 1.77
CA VAL A 74 -3.99 14.38 1.23
C VAL A 74 -4.80 15.37 2.07
N GLU A 75 -4.49 16.66 1.93
CA GLU A 75 -5.23 17.72 2.63
C GLU A 75 -6.62 17.98 2.01
N ASP A 76 -6.67 17.99 0.67
CA ASP A 76 -7.88 18.18 -0.13
C ASP A 76 -7.89 17.18 -1.28
N ALA A 77 -8.82 16.22 -1.22
CA ALA A 77 -8.91 15.16 -2.22
C ALA A 77 -9.35 15.67 -3.60
N GLU A 78 -10.20 16.70 -3.64
CA GLU A 78 -10.66 17.28 -4.90
C GLU A 78 -9.59 18.11 -5.60
N ALA A 79 -8.86 18.94 -4.83
CA ALA A 79 -7.72 19.69 -5.34
C ALA A 79 -6.62 18.74 -5.81
N SER A 80 -6.32 17.68 -5.04
CA SER A 80 -5.34 16.66 -5.42
C SER A 80 -5.76 15.90 -6.68
N ALA A 81 -7.04 15.56 -6.85
CA ALA A 81 -7.53 14.92 -8.07
C ALA A 81 -7.35 15.81 -9.31
N LYS A 82 -7.61 17.13 -9.20
CA LYS A 82 -7.33 18.09 -10.27
C LYS A 82 -5.82 18.17 -10.57
N GLN A 83 -4.99 18.18 -9.53
CA GLN A 83 -3.55 18.21 -9.68
C GLN A 83 -3.03 16.94 -10.38
N VAL A 84 -3.56 15.75 -10.05
CA VAL A 84 -3.25 14.50 -10.76
C VAL A 84 -3.45 14.65 -12.26
N VAL A 85 -4.59 15.20 -12.69
CA VAL A 85 -4.88 15.44 -14.12
C VAL A 85 -3.89 16.45 -14.73
N THR A 86 -3.61 17.53 -14.02
CA THR A 86 -2.65 18.56 -14.48
C THR A 86 -1.25 17.99 -14.70
N LEU A 87 -0.86 17.00 -13.89
CA LEU A 87 0.43 16.29 -13.97
C LEU A 87 0.42 15.10 -14.95
N GLY A 88 -0.63 14.94 -15.76
CA GLY A 88 -0.72 13.91 -16.78
C GLY A 88 -1.29 12.57 -16.31
N GLY A 89 -1.75 12.49 -15.07
CA GLY A 89 -2.47 11.33 -14.56
C GLY A 89 -3.95 11.35 -14.94
N ALA A 90 -4.73 10.42 -14.38
CA ALA A 90 -6.16 10.28 -14.68
C ALA A 90 -7.00 10.07 -13.42
N VAL A 91 -8.25 10.53 -13.45
CA VAL A 91 -9.28 10.21 -12.46
C VAL A 91 -10.04 8.97 -12.96
N ILE A 92 -9.91 7.87 -12.22
CA ILE A 92 -10.61 6.60 -12.50
C ILE A 92 -11.99 6.62 -11.85
N LYS A 93 -12.06 7.02 -10.58
CA LYS A 93 -13.31 7.25 -9.85
C LYS A 93 -13.27 8.64 -9.22
N PRO A 94 -14.22 9.52 -9.55
CA PRO A 94 -14.30 10.86 -8.96
C PRO A 94 -14.31 10.80 -7.43
N VAL A 95 -13.85 11.89 -6.80
CA VAL A 95 -13.92 12.03 -5.34
C VAL A 95 -15.36 11.95 -4.88
N PHE A 96 -15.59 11.17 -3.83
CA PHE A 96 -16.89 11.02 -3.18
C PHE A 96 -16.74 11.02 -1.66
N GLU A 97 -17.83 11.37 -0.99
CA GLU A 97 -17.89 11.42 0.47
C GLU A 97 -18.17 10.05 1.07
N THR A 98 -17.57 9.80 2.22
CA THR A 98 -17.83 8.68 3.12
C THR A 98 -18.16 9.24 4.51
N SER A 99 -18.60 8.40 5.44
CA SER A 99 -18.87 8.81 6.83
C SER A 99 -17.64 9.31 7.59
N ILE A 100 -16.44 9.03 7.09
CA ILE A 100 -15.16 9.34 7.78
C ILE A 100 -14.20 10.19 6.96
N GLY A 101 -14.59 10.60 5.74
CA GLY A 101 -13.73 11.42 4.87
C GLY A 101 -14.18 11.43 3.42
N LYS A 102 -13.31 11.95 2.57
CA LYS A 102 -13.45 11.90 1.12
C LYS A 102 -12.40 11.00 0.50
N THR A 103 -12.77 10.27 -0.54
CA THR A 103 -11.85 9.40 -1.28
C THR A 103 -12.15 9.45 -2.77
N GLY A 104 -11.13 9.25 -3.59
CA GLY A 104 -11.24 9.12 -5.04
C GLY A 104 -10.14 8.19 -5.55
N ILE A 105 -10.37 7.51 -6.67
CA ILE A 105 -9.38 6.61 -7.27
C ILE A 105 -8.78 7.29 -8.48
N VAL A 106 -7.46 7.34 -8.53
CA VAL A 106 -6.68 8.02 -9.56
C VAL A 106 -5.56 7.13 -10.07
N ALA A 107 -5.00 7.46 -11.23
CA ALA A 107 -3.79 6.84 -11.76
C ALA A 107 -2.73 7.90 -12.00
N ASP A 108 -1.48 7.55 -11.79
CA ASP A 108 -0.34 8.34 -12.21
C ASP A 108 -0.15 8.26 -13.76
N PRO A 109 0.75 9.09 -14.35
CA PRO A 109 0.94 9.10 -15.80
C PRO A 109 1.42 7.78 -16.42
N LEU A 110 1.95 6.87 -15.62
CA LEU A 110 2.43 5.55 -16.06
C LEU A 110 1.43 4.42 -15.74
N GLY A 111 0.23 4.77 -15.23
CA GLY A 111 -0.86 3.83 -14.97
C GLY A 111 -0.89 3.24 -13.56
N GLY A 112 -0.02 3.71 -12.65
CA GLY A 112 -0.05 3.30 -11.24
C GLY A 112 -1.30 3.81 -10.54
N VAL A 113 -2.19 2.89 -10.14
CA VAL A 113 -3.47 3.23 -9.50
C VAL A 113 -3.28 3.36 -7.99
N PHE A 114 -3.87 4.41 -7.42
CA PHE A 114 -3.92 4.64 -5.98
C PHE A 114 -5.19 5.42 -5.60
N ALA A 115 -5.55 5.42 -4.31
CA ALA A 115 -6.64 6.23 -3.82
C ALA A 115 -6.11 7.50 -3.15
N LEU A 116 -6.82 8.61 -3.33
CA LEU A 116 -6.68 9.82 -2.53
C LEU A 116 -7.56 9.66 -1.29
N TRP A 117 -7.06 10.06 -0.12
CA TRP A 117 -7.78 10.01 1.13
C TRP A 117 -7.70 11.34 1.89
N GLN A 118 -8.84 11.95 2.15
CA GLN A 118 -8.99 13.14 2.97
C GLN A 118 -9.87 12.81 4.17
N PRO A 119 -9.33 12.60 5.38
CA PRO A 119 -10.12 12.31 6.57
C PRO A 119 -10.86 13.57 7.09
N VAL A 120 -12.07 13.40 7.66
CA VAL A 120 -12.78 14.50 8.35
C VAL A 120 -12.20 14.78 9.74
N SER A 121 -11.55 13.77 10.34
CA SER A 121 -10.85 13.87 11.62
C SER A 121 -9.68 12.90 11.61
N ARG A 122 -8.92 12.82 12.71
CA ARG A 122 -7.88 11.78 12.84
C ARG A 122 -8.52 10.39 12.73
N ALA A 123 -8.53 9.86 11.50
CA ALA A 123 -9.10 8.54 11.24
C ALA A 123 -8.21 7.43 11.85
N PRO A 124 -8.81 6.29 12.27
CA PRO A 124 -8.04 5.09 12.58
C PRO A 124 -7.11 4.72 11.41
N GLY A 125 -5.89 4.29 11.69
CA GLY A 125 -4.92 3.87 10.67
C GLY A 125 -3.84 4.89 10.29
N GLY A 126 -3.90 6.13 10.81
CA GLY A 126 -2.95 7.18 10.46
C GLY A 126 -1.57 7.10 11.12
N ASP A 127 -1.40 6.32 12.15
CA ASP A 127 -0.10 6.07 12.76
C ASP A 127 0.39 4.69 12.28
N TYR A 128 1.45 4.66 11.48
CA TYR A 128 2.19 3.42 11.27
C TYR A 128 2.73 2.96 12.62
N LEU A 129 1.94 2.13 13.28
CA LEU A 129 2.47 1.35 14.37
C LEU A 129 3.41 0.35 13.71
N HIS A 130 4.71 0.53 13.88
CA HIS A 130 5.71 -0.45 13.47
C HIS A 130 5.58 -1.71 14.33
N THR A 131 4.40 -2.34 14.27
CA THR A 131 4.07 -3.56 14.97
C THR A 131 3.95 -4.70 13.98
N TYR A 132 4.33 -5.89 14.40
CA TYR A 132 4.21 -7.08 13.54
C TYR A 132 2.76 -7.31 13.10
N GLY A 133 2.59 -7.67 11.84
CA GLY A 133 1.28 -7.84 11.22
C GLY A 133 0.64 -6.54 10.71
N THR A 134 1.32 -5.38 10.77
CA THR A 134 0.82 -4.14 10.16
C THR A 134 1.60 -3.78 8.89
N PHE A 135 1.01 -2.94 8.04
CA PHE A 135 1.72 -2.41 6.87
C PHE A 135 2.84 -1.47 7.33
N CYS A 136 4.03 -1.67 6.81
CA CYS A 136 5.23 -0.93 7.21
C CYS A 136 5.93 -0.21 6.06
N TRP A 137 5.64 -0.57 4.83
CA TRP A 137 6.22 0.05 3.64
C TRP A 137 5.28 -0.04 2.45
N ASN A 138 5.47 0.87 1.49
CA ASN A 138 4.79 0.82 0.20
C ASN A 138 5.82 1.10 -0.90
N GLU A 139 5.91 0.28 -1.94
CA GLU A 139 6.93 0.37 -2.96
C GLU A 139 6.31 0.44 -4.34
N LEU A 140 6.86 1.29 -5.19
CA LEU A 140 6.43 1.45 -6.58
C LEU A 140 7.53 1.02 -7.54
N PRO A 141 7.47 -0.20 -8.10
CA PRO A 141 8.24 -0.52 -9.28
C PRO A 141 7.74 0.31 -10.47
N SER A 142 8.60 1.15 -11.04
CA SER A 142 8.22 2.11 -12.08
C SER A 142 9.07 1.95 -13.35
N ALA A 143 8.45 2.17 -14.50
CA ALA A 143 9.17 2.26 -15.77
C ALA A 143 10.06 3.50 -15.85
N ASP A 144 9.68 4.58 -15.14
CA ASP A 144 10.46 5.81 -14.98
C ASP A 144 10.39 6.29 -13.52
N PRO A 145 11.32 5.81 -12.65
CA PRO A 145 11.31 6.13 -11.23
C PRO A 145 11.40 7.62 -10.92
N LEU A 146 12.16 8.39 -11.71
CA LEU A 146 12.33 9.82 -11.49
C LEU A 146 11.07 10.60 -11.81
N ALA A 147 10.41 10.28 -12.93
CA ALA A 147 9.13 10.87 -13.28
C ALA A 147 8.04 10.52 -12.25
N SER A 148 8.01 9.27 -11.78
CA SER A 148 7.08 8.86 -10.71
C SER A 148 7.38 9.61 -9.41
N ALA A 149 8.66 9.74 -9.01
CA ALA A 149 9.03 10.46 -7.80
C ALA A 149 8.64 11.94 -7.85
N ALA A 150 8.80 12.59 -9.01
CA ALA A 150 8.35 13.96 -9.21
C ALA A 150 6.83 14.10 -9.10
N PHE A 151 6.08 13.18 -9.71
CA PHE A 151 4.62 13.15 -9.63
C PHE A 151 4.12 13.00 -8.19
N TYR A 152 4.57 11.94 -7.49
CA TYR A 152 4.15 11.69 -6.10
C TYR A 152 4.67 12.75 -5.14
N GLY A 153 5.86 13.32 -5.39
CA GLY A 153 6.40 14.46 -4.69
C GLY A 153 5.45 15.65 -4.72
N ALA A 154 4.90 15.97 -5.88
CA ALA A 154 3.93 17.05 -6.05
C ALA A 154 2.58 16.75 -5.36
N ILE A 155 2.04 15.53 -5.51
CA ILE A 155 0.72 15.17 -4.94
C ILE A 155 0.75 15.04 -3.42
N GLY A 156 1.76 14.34 -2.85
CA GLY A 156 1.87 14.09 -1.41
C GLY A 156 2.69 15.13 -0.65
N GLY A 157 3.36 16.05 -1.38
CA GLY A 157 4.31 16.99 -0.79
C GLY A 157 5.50 16.28 -0.17
N PHE A 158 6.02 15.24 -0.84
CA PHE A 158 7.17 14.49 -0.38
C PHE A 158 8.48 15.16 -0.74
N GLU A 159 9.44 15.05 0.16
CA GLU A 159 10.85 15.27 -0.11
C GLU A 159 11.44 14.00 -0.75
N LEU A 160 12.33 14.16 -1.73
CA LEU A 160 12.98 13.04 -2.40
C LEU A 160 14.38 12.82 -1.80
N ASP A 161 14.63 11.58 -1.39
CA ASP A 161 15.98 11.10 -1.07
C ASP A 161 16.33 9.95 -2.01
N SER A 162 17.56 9.91 -2.51
CA SER A 162 17.96 8.94 -3.54
C SER A 162 19.25 8.23 -3.13
N MET A 163 19.28 6.93 -3.34
CA MET A 163 20.43 6.09 -3.03
C MET A 163 20.73 5.17 -4.20
N GLU A 164 22.00 5.14 -4.62
CA GLU A 164 22.46 4.18 -5.62
C GLU A 164 22.50 2.77 -5.04
N MET A 165 21.89 1.83 -5.75
CA MET A 165 21.87 0.40 -5.43
C MET A 165 22.42 -0.40 -6.59
N ALA A 166 22.70 -1.69 -6.41
CA ALA A 166 23.28 -2.56 -7.43
C ALA A 166 22.47 -2.65 -8.74
N HIS A 167 21.17 -2.38 -8.67
CA HIS A 167 20.23 -2.49 -9.79
C HIS A 167 19.62 -1.13 -10.22
N GLY A 168 20.28 -0.02 -9.89
CA GLY A 168 19.86 1.35 -10.21
C GLY A 168 19.51 2.18 -8.99
N THR A 169 19.09 3.41 -9.21
CA THR A 169 18.76 4.36 -8.15
C THR A 169 17.44 3.97 -7.47
N TYR A 170 17.46 3.91 -6.16
CA TYR A 170 16.27 3.79 -5.32
C TYR A 170 15.88 5.17 -4.76
N HIS A 171 14.65 5.58 -4.99
CA HIS A 171 14.13 6.84 -4.52
C HIS A 171 13.23 6.61 -3.31
N THR A 172 13.51 7.31 -2.21
CA THR A 172 12.68 7.30 -1.01
C THR A 172 11.88 8.59 -0.95
N LEU A 173 10.57 8.45 -0.86
CA LEU A 173 9.64 9.54 -0.58
C LEU A 173 9.62 9.78 0.92
N LYS A 174 10.03 10.97 1.36
CA LYS A 174 10.06 11.37 2.78
C LYS A 174 9.03 12.45 3.08
N LYS A 175 8.51 12.45 4.30
CA LYS A 175 7.66 13.52 4.82
C LYS A 175 8.16 13.91 6.20
N ALA A 176 8.48 15.20 6.39
CA ALA A 176 9.08 15.69 7.63
C ALA A 176 10.32 14.87 8.06
N GLY A 177 11.18 14.54 7.09
CA GLY A 177 12.39 13.73 7.30
C GLY A 177 12.16 12.22 7.49
N LEU A 178 10.91 11.76 7.61
CA LEU A 178 10.60 10.34 7.82
C LEU A 178 10.29 9.64 6.49
N PRO A 179 10.89 8.46 6.21
CA PRO A 179 10.57 7.65 5.04
C PRO A 179 9.10 7.20 5.05
N GLN A 180 8.43 7.30 3.90
CA GLN A 180 7.03 6.93 3.74
C GLN A 180 6.82 5.85 2.68
N ALA A 181 7.58 5.88 1.59
CA ALA A 181 7.46 4.94 0.49
C ALA A 181 8.75 4.90 -0.35
N GLY A 182 8.89 3.88 -1.18
CA GLY A 182 10.00 3.72 -2.10
C GLY A 182 9.56 3.68 -3.55
N ILE A 183 10.42 4.14 -4.45
CA ILE A 183 10.24 4.02 -5.90
C ILE A 183 11.53 3.48 -6.51
N MET A 184 11.43 2.43 -7.28
CA MET A 184 12.56 1.79 -7.93
C MET A 184 12.29 1.50 -9.40
N LYS A 185 13.33 1.20 -10.15
CA LYS A 185 13.17 0.71 -11.53
C LYS A 185 12.42 -0.62 -11.52
N SER A 186 11.40 -0.74 -12.35
CA SER A 186 10.69 -2.00 -12.53
C SER A 186 11.68 -3.13 -12.91
N PRO A 187 11.64 -4.27 -12.20
CA PRO A 187 12.55 -5.39 -12.49
C PRO A 187 12.24 -6.10 -13.81
N MET A 188 11.05 -5.88 -14.36
CA MET A 188 10.62 -6.50 -15.62
C MET A 188 10.15 -5.44 -16.62
N PRO A 189 10.54 -5.54 -17.90
CA PRO A 189 9.98 -4.70 -18.95
C PRO A 189 8.47 -4.90 -19.05
N ASN A 190 7.73 -3.82 -19.28
CA ASN A 190 6.27 -3.84 -19.47
C ASN A 190 5.45 -4.39 -18.29
N MET A 191 6.03 -4.48 -17.10
CA MET A 191 5.26 -4.79 -15.90
C MET A 191 4.30 -3.62 -15.62
N PRO A 192 2.99 -3.89 -15.41
CA PRO A 192 2.05 -2.85 -15.02
C PRO A 192 2.53 -2.15 -13.73
N GLN A 193 2.50 -0.81 -13.74
CA GLN A 193 2.89 -0.04 -12.57
C GLN A 193 1.81 -0.19 -11.49
N SER A 194 2.19 -0.61 -10.30
CA SER A 194 1.30 -0.72 -9.16
C SER A 194 2.06 -0.58 -7.84
N TRP A 195 1.41 0.01 -6.86
CA TRP A 195 1.94 0.06 -5.51
C TRP A 195 1.91 -1.33 -4.87
N LEU A 196 3.03 -1.73 -4.29
CA LEU A 196 3.23 -2.98 -3.57
C LEU A 196 3.36 -2.67 -2.07
N PRO A 197 2.33 -2.96 -1.26
CA PRO A 197 2.43 -2.82 0.18
C PRO A 197 3.23 -3.97 0.80
N TYR A 198 3.90 -3.68 1.92
CA TYR A 198 4.64 -4.65 2.72
C TYR A 198 4.11 -4.72 4.14
N VAL A 199 3.97 -5.92 4.65
CA VAL A 199 3.60 -6.21 6.04
C VAL A 199 4.86 -6.53 6.85
N LEU A 200 4.97 -5.92 8.03
CA LEU A 200 6.06 -6.17 8.96
C LEU A 200 5.90 -7.55 9.62
N VAL A 201 6.93 -8.37 9.56
CA VAL A 201 6.95 -9.73 10.13
C VAL A 201 8.15 -9.95 11.01
N GLN A 202 8.06 -10.89 11.97
CA GLN A 202 9.17 -11.27 12.84
C GLN A 202 10.27 -12.04 12.10
N SER A 203 9.87 -12.89 11.14
CA SER A 203 10.78 -13.65 10.30
C SER A 203 10.20 -13.74 8.89
N CYS A 204 10.95 -13.22 7.94
CA CYS A 204 10.59 -13.24 6.53
C CYS A 204 10.52 -14.68 6.00
N GLU A 205 11.51 -15.52 6.33
CA GLU A 205 11.58 -16.91 5.90
C GLU A 205 10.42 -17.74 6.45
N GLN A 206 10.13 -17.63 7.76
CA GLN A 206 9.04 -18.39 8.39
C GLN A 206 7.68 -17.94 7.86
N SER A 207 7.48 -16.62 7.66
CA SER A 207 6.25 -16.07 7.13
C SER A 207 6.02 -16.50 5.69
N LEU A 208 7.05 -16.48 4.84
CA LEU A 208 6.96 -16.99 3.48
C LEU A 208 6.65 -18.50 3.45
N ALA A 209 7.34 -19.29 4.26
CA ALA A 209 7.08 -20.73 4.35
C ALA A 209 5.65 -21.04 4.80
N LYS A 210 5.11 -20.25 5.73
CA LYS A 210 3.70 -20.34 6.17
C LYS A 210 2.76 -19.95 5.03
N ALA A 211 3.02 -18.83 4.34
CA ALA A 211 2.23 -18.40 3.19
C ALA A 211 2.17 -19.48 2.10
N GLN A 212 3.30 -20.11 1.77
CA GLN A 212 3.36 -21.20 0.79
C GLN A 212 2.56 -22.44 1.23
N LYS A 213 2.59 -22.82 2.51
CA LYS A 213 1.73 -23.90 3.05
C LYS A 213 0.24 -23.58 2.92
N LEU A 214 -0.12 -22.30 2.98
CA LEU A 214 -1.48 -21.80 2.78
C LEU A 214 -1.85 -21.61 1.30
N GLY A 215 -0.97 -21.97 0.37
CA GLY A 215 -1.20 -21.95 -1.07
C GLY A 215 -0.70 -20.70 -1.81
N ALA A 216 0.06 -19.83 -1.17
CA ALA A 216 0.70 -18.70 -1.84
C ALA A 216 1.82 -19.16 -2.77
N LYS A 217 2.09 -18.38 -3.81
CA LYS A 217 3.21 -18.58 -4.74
C LYS A 217 4.28 -17.54 -4.46
N MET A 218 5.51 -17.99 -4.22
CA MET A 218 6.66 -17.10 -4.11
C MET A 218 6.90 -16.37 -5.42
N VAL A 219 7.00 -15.04 -5.35
CA VAL A 219 7.34 -14.15 -6.47
C VAL A 219 8.80 -13.72 -6.37
N LEU A 220 9.24 -13.31 -5.17
CA LEU A 220 10.63 -12.97 -4.88
C LEU A 220 11.07 -13.73 -3.62
N PRO A 221 12.20 -14.46 -3.65
CA PRO A 221 12.72 -15.16 -2.48
C PRO A 221 13.19 -14.16 -1.40
N PRO A 222 13.36 -14.62 -0.14
CA PRO A 222 13.93 -13.79 0.91
C PRO A 222 15.25 -13.17 0.45
N THR A 223 15.29 -11.85 0.46
CA THR A 223 16.42 -11.03 -0.01
C THR A 223 16.79 -10.03 1.08
N THR A 224 18.05 -10.07 1.51
CA THR A 224 18.54 -9.17 2.55
C THR A 224 19.13 -7.90 1.96
N VAL A 225 18.66 -6.75 2.44
CA VAL A 225 19.23 -5.43 2.13
C VAL A 225 19.87 -4.88 3.40
N PRO A 226 21.20 -4.60 3.38
CA PRO A 226 21.90 -4.09 4.55
C PRO A 226 21.23 -2.84 5.15
N ARG A 227 21.07 -2.82 6.46
CA ARG A 227 20.42 -1.73 7.24
C ARG A 227 18.90 -1.55 7.02
N VAL A 228 18.30 -2.32 6.14
CA VAL A 228 16.83 -2.35 5.93
C VAL A 228 16.24 -3.59 6.58
N GLY A 229 16.71 -4.77 6.19
CA GLY A 229 16.19 -6.05 6.66
C GLY A 229 16.13 -7.09 5.56
N THR A 230 15.35 -8.13 5.79
CA THR A 230 15.08 -9.19 4.82
C THR A 230 13.63 -9.09 4.36
N PHE A 231 13.41 -9.03 3.05
CA PHE A 231 12.08 -8.95 2.48
C PHE A 231 11.83 -10.06 1.47
N SER A 232 10.56 -10.35 1.22
CA SER A 232 10.10 -11.30 0.21
C SER A 232 8.78 -10.82 -0.36
N VAL A 233 8.43 -11.31 -1.55
CA VAL A 233 7.16 -11.01 -2.22
C VAL A 233 6.49 -12.32 -2.61
N PHE A 234 5.19 -12.43 -2.38
CA PHE A 234 4.39 -13.57 -2.79
C PHE A 234 3.07 -13.13 -3.42
N ALA A 235 2.49 -13.99 -4.24
CA ALA A 235 1.11 -13.90 -4.67
C ALA A 235 0.25 -14.81 -3.77
N ASP A 236 -0.82 -14.29 -3.20
CA ASP A 236 -1.77 -15.06 -2.42
C ASP A 236 -2.52 -16.10 -3.28
N PRO A 237 -3.35 -16.99 -2.70
CA PRO A 237 -4.06 -17.99 -3.47
C PRO A 237 -5.08 -17.45 -4.48
N ALA A 238 -5.47 -16.18 -4.41
CA ALA A 238 -6.30 -15.50 -5.39
C ALA A 238 -5.48 -14.80 -6.48
N GLY A 239 -4.20 -14.56 -6.24
CA GLY A 239 -3.25 -13.92 -7.16
C GLY A 239 -2.85 -12.49 -6.79
N GLY A 240 -3.35 -11.94 -5.70
CA GLY A 240 -2.94 -10.62 -5.21
C GLY A 240 -1.51 -10.64 -4.66
N VAL A 241 -0.70 -9.67 -5.04
CA VAL A 241 0.73 -9.62 -4.70
C VAL A 241 0.95 -8.78 -3.45
N LEU A 242 1.73 -9.30 -2.50
CA LEU A 242 2.03 -8.66 -1.23
C LEU A 242 3.50 -8.88 -0.85
N GLY A 243 4.13 -7.84 -0.31
CA GLY A 243 5.45 -7.93 0.29
C GLY A 243 5.40 -8.24 1.79
N ILE A 244 6.44 -8.87 2.31
CA ILE A 244 6.71 -9.02 3.74
C ILE A 244 8.11 -8.51 4.04
N LEU A 245 8.29 -7.87 5.19
CA LEU A 245 9.57 -7.30 5.61
C LEU A 245 9.87 -7.68 7.06
N GLU A 246 11.03 -8.30 7.27
CA GLU A 246 11.69 -8.44 8.56
C GLU A 246 12.69 -7.29 8.70
N SER A 247 12.36 -6.29 9.53
CA SER A 247 13.18 -5.08 9.66
C SER A 247 14.39 -5.32 10.55
N SER A 248 15.57 -4.83 10.12
CA SER A 248 16.79 -4.84 10.94
C SER A 248 16.78 -3.81 12.07
N ASN A 249 15.81 -2.90 12.08
CA ASN A 249 15.74 -1.74 13.01
C ASN A 249 14.62 -1.86 14.04
N MET A 250 13.97 -3.03 14.15
CA MET A 250 12.99 -3.25 15.22
C MET A 250 13.71 -3.54 16.52
N PRO A 251 13.29 -2.91 17.64
CA PRO A 251 13.78 -3.34 18.96
C PRO A 251 13.37 -4.79 19.20
N THR A 252 14.34 -5.60 19.56
CA THR A 252 14.17 -6.99 20.00
C THR A 252 13.40 -7.08 21.31
#